data_3542aafb6a24b22ffbf32c04d4590d18
#
_entry.id   3542aafb6a24b22ffbf32c04d4590d18
#
_cell.length_a   1.000
_cell.length_b   1.000
_cell.length_c   1.000
_cell.angle_alpha   90.00
_cell.angle_beta   90.00
_cell.angle_gamma   90.00
#
_symmetry.space_group_name_H-M   'P 1'
#
loop_
_entity.id
_entity.type
_entity.pdbx_description
1 polymer ?
#
loop_
_entity_poly.entity_id
_entity_poly.type
_entity_poly.pdbx_seq_one_letter_code
_entity_poly.pdbx_strand_id
1 'polypeptide(L)'
;MKNPRTLIAPMGLLLPLAFLGACSKDEPTTVVEPTSAFRPTGATGPTAETGGATGTTGELPTTTAGVTTGKVSGGQAAFTLTGDIRTSKTLANLVSTVYAPPPGGMALVWTAGGNDATTVGLGGISFTGTEPTSPSLSLTITVQDKGAITSFISSAGECTVTIGLASGSQISGAFNCTGLSAGSNVVVDATGSFNAQG
;
A
#
# COMPACT_ATOMS: atom_id res chain seq x y z
N MET A 1 49.68 -23.39 35.91
CA MET A 1 49.80 -22.04 35.33
C MET A 1 48.44 -21.37 35.49
N LYS A 2 48.34 -20.35 36.36
CA LYS A 2 47.08 -19.66 36.72
C LYS A 2 46.90 -18.40 35.85
N ASN A 3 45.82 -18.29 35.09
CA ASN A 3 45.49 -17.07 34.36
C ASN A 3 44.69 -16.12 35.25
N PRO A 4 45.05 -14.85 35.35
CA PRO A 4 44.28 -13.84 36.08
C PRO A 4 43.08 -13.37 35.25
N ARG A 5 41.90 -13.37 35.88
CA ARG A 5 40.66 -12.77 35.36
C ARG A 5 40.73 -11.26 35.57
N THR A 6 40.67 -10.52 34.47
CA THR A 6 40.49 -9.06 34.49
C THR A 6 38.99 -8.75 34.54
N LEU A 7 38.54 -8.22 35.67
CA LEU A 7 37.21 -7.64 35.85
C LEU A 7 37.23 -6.22 35.27
N ILE A 8 36.43 -5.98 34.24
CA ILE A 8 36.12 -4.63 33.75
C ILE A 8 34.71 -4.27 34.22
N ALA A 9 34.63 -3.25 35.07
CA ALA A 9 33.38 -2.69 35.55
C ALA A 9 32.71 -1.79 34.48
N PRO A 10 31.37 -1.81 34.34
CA PRO A 10 30.67 -0.88 33.45
C PRO A 10 30.49 0.46 34.17
N MET A 11 31.03 1.49 33.60
CA MET A 11 30.82 2.87 34.01
C MET A 11 29.50 3.36 33.43
N GLY A 12 28.48 3.48 34.31
CA GLY A 12 27.18 4.04 33.94
C GLY A 12 27.27 5.54 33.70
N LEU A 13 26.82 5.98 32.55
CA LEU A 13 26.58 7.40 32.25
C LEU A 13 25.08 7.61 32.10
N LEU A 14 24.46 8.10 33.18
CA LEU A 14 23.10 8.61 33.19
C LEU A 14 23.12 10.04 32.64
N LEU A 15 22.47 10.27 31.50
CA LEU A 15 22.08 11.61 31.06
C LEU A 15 20.55 11.72 31.13
N PRO A 16 20.00 12.67 31.88
CA PRO A 16 18.59 13.02 31.79
C PRO A 16 18.39 14.05 30.68
N LEU A 17 17.70 13.68 29.58
CA LEU A 17 17.17 14.65 28.63
C LEU A 17 15.76 15.03 29.07
N ALA A 18 15.66 16.23 29.65
CA ALA A 18 14.40 16.92 29.81
C ALA A 18 14.00 17.56 28.47
N PHE A 19 12.96 17.05 27.82
CA PHE A 19 12.30 17.73 26.72
C PHE A 19 11.11 18.51 27.26
N LEU A 20 11.32 19.84 27.42
CA LEU A 20 10.25 20.80 27.60
C LEU A 20 9.48 20.98 26.32
N GLY A 21 8.21 20.57 26.33
CA GLY A 21 7.27 20.82 25.26
C GLY A 21 7.00 22.33 25.11
N ALA A 22 7.07 22.81 23.88
CA ALA A 22 6.48 24.05 23.47
C ALA A 22 5.23 23.74 22.66
N CYS A 23 4.05 23.88 23.28
CA CYS A 23 2.78 24.01 22.59
C CYS A 23 2.80 25.34 21.83
N SER A 24 2.81 25.31 20.55
CA SER A 24 2.51 26.47 19.71
C SER A 24 1.03 26.41 19.35
N LYS A 25 0.35 27.48 19.73
CA LYS A 25 -1.07 27.74 19.60
C LYS A 25 -1.43 28.08 18.15
N ASP A 26 -2.50 27.47 17.71
CA ASP A 26 -3.42 27.79 16.64
C ASP A 26 -3.37 29.18 16.02
N GLU A 27 -3.19 29.23 14.71
CA GLU A 27 -3.74 30.29 13.88
C GLU A 27 -4.88 29.71 13.02
N PRO A 28 -6.04 30.36 12.98
CA PRO A 28 -7.16 29.91 12.17
C PRO A 28 -6.88 30.24 10.71
N THR A 29 -6.67 29.21 9.90
CA THR A 29 -6.60 29.33 8.44
C THR A 29 -7.97 29.71 7.90
N THR A 30 -8.06 30.91 7.37
CA THR A 30 -9.19 31.47 6.66
C THR A 30 -9.55 30.56 5.46
N VAL A 31 -10.71 29.95 5.52
CA VAL A 31 -11.30 29.22 4.40
C VAL A 31 -11.68 30.25 3.34
N VAL A 32 -10.98 30.27 2.22
CA VAL A 32 -11.37 31.02 1.03
C VAL A 32 -12.33 30.12 0.23
N GLU A 33 -13.60 30.49 0.26
CA GLU A 33 -14.65 29.94 -0.57
C GLU A 33 -14.39 30.29 -2.04
N PRO A 34 -14.32 29.34 -2.99
CA PRO A 34 -14.31 29.69 -4.40
C PRO A 34 -15.73 29.95 -4.89
N THR A 35 -16.09 31.21 -4.94
CA THR A 35 -17.27 31.68 -5.67
C THR A 35 -17.01 31.59 -7.17
N SER A 36 -17.44 30.53 -7.81
CA SER A 36 -17.54 30.45 -9.27
C SER A 36 -18.97 30.28 -9.67
N ALA A 37 -19.62 31.43 -9.81
CA ALA A 37 -20.88 31.54 -10.52
C ALA A 37 -20.61 31.43 -12.03
N PHE A 38 -20.80 30.27 -12.61
CA PHE A 38 -20.90 30.10 -14.05
C PHE A 38 -22.34 30.33 -14.47
N ARG A 39 -22.62 31.52 -15.08
CA ARG A 39 -23.88 31.86 -15.68
C ARG A 39 -23.80 31.53 -17.18
N PRO A 40 -24.53 30.55 -17.71
CA PRO A 40 -24.63 30.42 -19.16
C PRO A 40 -25.61 31.45 -19.73
N THR A 41 -25.11 32.30 -20.59
CA THR A 41 -25.86 33.25 -21.42
C THR A 41 -26.62 32.49 -22.50
N GLY A 42 -27.85 32.82 -22.70
CA GLY A 42 -28.83 32.15 -23.54
C GLY A 42 -28.46 31.99 -25.02
N ALA A 43 -29.03 30.99 -25.60
CA ALA A 43 -29.31 30.93 -27.04
C ALA A 43 -30.81 30.68 -27.23
N THR A 44 -31.36 31.54 -27.99
CA THR A 44 -32.76 31.68 -28.45
C THR A 44 -33.19 30.45 -29.24
N GLY A 45 -34.41 29.97 -28.99
CA GLY A 45 -35.03 28.83 -29.64
C GLY A 45 -35.37 28.94 -31.10
N PRO A 46 -36.00 27.92 -31.66
CA PRO A 46 -37.31 28.10 -32.29
C PRO A 46 -38.38 27.10 -31.86
N THR A 47 -39.52 27.66 -31.69
CA THR A 47 -40.92 27.30 -31.93
C THR A 47 -41.34 25.82 -32.04
N ALA A 48 -42.38 25.58 -31.25
CA ALA A 48 -43.24 24.43 -31.10
C ALA A 48 -43.60 23.62 -32.35
N GLU A 49 -43.62 22.31 -32.19
CA GLU A 49 -44.64 21.44 -32.80
C GLU A 49 -45.30 20.56 -31.76
N THR A 50 -46.63 20.65 -31.74
CA THR A 50 -47.54 19.91 -30.90
C THR A 50 -47.67 18.49 -31.45
N GLY A 51 -47.08 17.52 -30.78
CA GLY A 51 -47.29 16.10 -31.06
C GLY A 51 -47.50 15.38 -29.76
N GLY A 52 -48.74 15.04 -29.43
CA GLY A 52 -49.09 14.22 -28.28
C GLY A 52 -48.51 12.82 -28.43
N ALA A 53 -47.66 12.46 -27.53
CA ALA A 53 -47.25 11.07 -27.33
C ALA A 53 -47.38 10.76 -25.83
N THR A 54 -48.21 9.79 -25.54
CA THR A 54 -48.44 9.15 -24.26
C THR A 54 -47.10 8.71 -23.68
N GLY A 55 -46.63 9.45 -22.68
CA GLY A 55 -45.36 9.14 -22.03
C GLY A 55 -45.47 7.87 -21.22
N THR A 56 -44.91 6.79 -21.71
CA THR A 56 -44.48 5.68 -20.86
C THR A 56 -43.32 6.20 -20.02
N THR A 57 -43.52 6.26 -18.73
CA THR A 57 -42.47 6.56 -17.74
C THR A 57 -41.37 5.52 -17.90
N GLY A 58 -40.41 5.79 -18.74
CA GLY A 58 -39.19 5.01 -18.85
C GLY A 58 -38.39 5.24 -17.57
N GLU A 59 -38.47 4.31 -16.65
CA GLU A 59 -37.57 4.18 -15.54
C GLU A 59 -36.16 4.04 -16.13
N LEU A 60 -35.36 5.07 -15.92
CA LEU A 60 -33.94 5.05 -16.31
C LEU A 60 -33.32 3.85 -15.56
N PRO A 61 -32.74 2.87 -16.24
CA PRO A 61 -32.06 1.80 -15.53
C PRO A 61 -30.89 2.44 -14.76
N THR A 62 -31.07 2.57 -13.45
CA THR A 62 -29.97 2.86 -12.54
C THR A 62 -29.08 1.63 -12.53
N THR A 63 -28.19 1.53 -13.53
CA THR A 63 -27.13 0.56 -13.51
C THR A 63 -26.14 1.02 -12.44
N THR A 64 -26.43 0.68 -11.20
CA THR A 64 -25.40 0.65 -10.18
C THR A 64 -24.42 -0.40 -10.68
N ALA A 65 -23.32 0.06 -11.27
CA ALA A 65 -22.19 -0.83 -11.56
C ALA A 65 -21.78 -1.42 -10.21
N GLY A 66 -22.26 -2.62 -9.94
CA GLY A 66 -21.90 -3.35 -8.74
C GLY A 66 -20.40 -3.51 -8.77
N VAL A 67 -19.69 -2.87 -7.85
CA VAL A 67 -18.29 -3.16 -7.60
C VAL A 67 -18.26 -4.63 -7.22
N THR A 68 -17.84 -5.47 -8.15
CA THR A 68 -17.66 -6.90 -7.91
C THR A 68 -16.49 -7.01 -6.94
N THR A 69 -16.79 -7.17 -5.67
CA THR A 69 -15.76 -7.46 -4.67
C THR A 69 -15.19 -8.83 -5.00
N GLY A 70 -13.94 -8.86 -5.40
CA GLY A 70 -13.19 -10.10 -5.55
C GLY A 70 -13.02 -10.73 -4.16
N LYS A 71 -13.03 -12.04 -4.08
CA LYS A 71 -12.74 -12.78 -2.85
C LYS A 71 -11.49 -13.60 -3.06
N VAL A 72 -10.44 -13.24 -2.35
CA VAL A 72 -9.23 -14.07 -2.23
C VAL A 72 -9.06 -14.46 -0.76
N SER A 73 -8.67 -15.69 -0.50
CA SER A 73 -8.60 -16.23 0.87
C SER A 73 -7.33 -17.03 1.13
N GLY A 74 -6.56 -17.31 0.11
CA GLY A 74 -5.30 -18.05 0.19
C GLY A 74 -4.28 -17.54 -0.81
N GLY A 75 -3.06 -18.04 -0.70
CA GLY A 75 -1.97 -17.68 -1.60
C GLY A 75 -0.65 -17.55 -0.88
N GLN A 76 0.38 -17.17 -1.63
CA GLN A 76 1.73 -17.04 -1.09
C GLN A 76 2.44 -15.82 -1.67
N ALA A 77 3.40 -15.31 -0.92
CA ALA A 77 4.41 -14.39 -1.41
C ALA A 77 5.80 -14.95 -1.13
N ALA A 78 6.70 -14.79 -2.09
CA ALA A 78 8.10 -15.16 -1.94
C ALA A 78 8.98 -13.97 -2.29
N PHE A 79 10.05 -13.77 -1.54
CA PHE A 79 10.99 -12.69 -1.82
C PHE A 79 12.43 -13.06 -1.43
N THR A 80 13.35 -12.33 -2.05
CA THR A 80 14.77 -12.36 -1.73
C THR A 80 15.24 -10.92 -1.52
N LEU A 81 15.92 -10.65 -0.42
CA LEU A 81 16.63 -9.41 -0.14
C LEU A 81 18.13 -9.62 -0.36
N THR A 82 18.77 -8.61 -0.94
CA THR A 82 20.23 -8.50 -1.09
C THR A 82 20.69 -7.12 -0.63
N GLY A 83 21.92 -6.99 -0.21
CA GLY A 83 22.47 -5.76 0.38
C GLY A 83 22.81 -5.94 1.85
N ASP A 84 22.41 -5.00 2.70
CA ASP A 84 22.72 -5.01 4.14
C ASP A 84 22.00 -6.13 4.90
N ILE A 85 20.80 -6.50 4.46
CA ILE A 85 20.09 -7.69 4.93
C ILE A 85 20.00 -8.68 3.76
N ARG A 86 20.38 -9.93 4.01
CA ARG A 86 20.32 -11.01 3.02
C ARG A 86 19.43 -12.11 3.54
N THR A 87 18.29 -12.30 2.91
CA THR A 87 17.35 -13.37 3.28
C THR A 87 16.47 -13.74 2.09
N SER A 88 16.00 -14.98 2.09
CA SER A 88 14.97 -15.47 1.16
C SER A 88 13.88 -16.12 1.98
N LYS A 89 12.64 -15.73 1.74
CA LYS A 89 11.48 -16.22 2.48
C LYS A 89 10.32 -16.54 1.54
N THR A 90 9.54 -17.54 1.93
CA THR A 90 8.23 -17.82 1.35
C THR A 90 7.17 -17.72 2.44
N LEU A 91 6.16 -16.90 2.22
CA LEU A 91 5.10 -16.58 3.14
C LEU A 91 3.81 -17.21 2.60
N ALA A 92 3.31 -18.23 3.27
CA ALA A 92 2.13 -18.98 2.81
C ALA A 92 0.82 -18.56 3.50
N ASN A 93 0.87 -17.55 4.37
CA ASN A 93 -0.26 -17.16 5.20
C ASN A 93 -0.77 -15.77 4.80
N LEU A 94 -1.83 -15.73 4.00
CA LEU A 94 -2.49 -14.50 3.59
C LEU A 94 -3.45 -14.06 4.72
N VAL A 95 -3.13 -12.95 5.40
CA VAL A 95 -3.85 -12.48 6.60
C VAL A 95 -4.72 -11.26 6.36
N SER A 96 -4.51 -10.52 5.28
CA SER A 96 -5.37 -9.42 4.86
C SER A 96 -5.74 -9.58 3.40
N THR A 97 -7.03 -9.47 3.12
CA THR A 97 -7.63 -9.88 1.85
C THR A 97 -8.67 -8.88 1.35
N VAL A 98 -8.35 -7.60 1.40
CA VAL A 98 -9.17 -6.61 0.68
C VAL A 98 -8.75 -6.64 -0.78
N TYR A 99 -9.66 -7.04 -1.66
CA TYR A 99 -9.38 -7.11 -3.09
C TYR A 99 -10.64 -6.86 -3.90
N ALA A 100 -10.53 -6.00 -4.88
CA ALA A 100 -11.50 -5.81 -5.96
C ALA A 100 -10.71 -5.77 -7.28
N PRO A 101 -11.14 -6.56 -8.32
CA PRO A 101 -10.43 -6.57 -9.60
C PRO A 101 -10.41 -5.18 -10.25
N PRO A 102 -9.51 -4.95 -11.24
CA PRO A 102 -9.40 -3.66 -11.89
C PRO A 102 -10.75 -3.11 -12.41
N PRO A 103 -11.02 -1.81 -12.21
CA PRO A 103 -10.18 -0.76 -11.64
C PRO A 103 -10.29 -0.60 -10.11
N GLY A 104 -10.60 -1.66 -9.40
CA GLY A 104 -10.79 -1.66 -7.95
C GLY A 104 -9.51 -1.42 -7.15
N GLY A 105 -9.53 -1.83 -5.86
CA GLY A 105 -8.40 -1.66 -4.95
C GLY A 105 -7.99 -2.96 -4.29
N MET A 106 -6.79 -2.97 -3.72
CA MET A 106 -6.25 -4.11 -3.01
C MET A 106 -5.50 -3.69 -1.74
N ALA A 107 -5.59 -4.54 -0.71
CA ALA A 107 -4.72 -4.52 0.45
C ALA A 107 -4.49 -5.98 0.85
N LEU A 108 -3.38 -6.54 0.43
CA LEU A 108 -3.00 -7.93 0.60
C LEU A 108 -1.78 -8.00 1.49
N VAL A 109 -1.81 -8.84 2.51
CA VAL A 109 -0.69 -9.04 3.43
C VAL A 109 -0.44 -10.52 3.65
N TRP A 110 0.75 -10.97 3.32
CA TRP A 110 1.24 -12.31 3.62
C TRP A 110 2.19 -12.30 4.80
N THR A 111 2.15 -13.34 5.62
CA THR A 111 3.04 -13.50 6.77
C THR A 111 3.73 -14.86 6.78
N ALA A 112 4.87 -14.95 7.43
CA ALA A 112 5.54 -16.23 7.68
C ALA A 112 4.76 -17.10 8.66
N GLY A 113 3.96 -16.49 9.54
CA GLY A 113 3.26 -17.18 10.61
C GLY A 113 4.15 -17.49 11.83
N GLY A 114 3.53 -17.96 12.92
CA GLY A 114 4.23 -18.26 14.15
C GLY A 114 4.87 -17.01 14.80
N ASN A 115 6.09 -17.16 15.27
CA ASN A 115 6.84 -16.08 15.93
C ASN A 115 7.73 -15.28 14.97
N ASP A 116 7.68 -15.55 13.66
CA ASP A 116 8.43 -14.80 12.64
C ASP A 116 7.61 -13.60 12.19
N ALA A 117 8.04 -12.40 12.52
CA ALA A 117 7.38 -11.16 12.15
C ALA A 117 7.55 -10.74 10.68
N THR A 118 8.03 -11.66 9.82
CA THR A 118 8.23 -11.39 8.40
C THR A 118 6.90 -11.26 7.66
N THR A 119 6.75 -10.17 6.92
CA THR A 119 5.53 -9.88 6.13
C THR A 119 5.87 -9.30 4.77
N VAL A 120 4.97 -9.51 3.81
CA VAL A 120 4.91 -8.75 2.54
C VAL A 120 3.52 -8.16 2.43
N GLY A 121 3.42 -6.86 2.25
CA GLY A 121 2.18 -6.13 2.05
C GLY A 121 2.15 -5.44 0.68
N LEU A 122 1.05 -5.56 -0.04
CA LEU A 122 0.78 -4.86 -1.29
C LEU A 122 -0.54 -4.10 -1.14
N GLY A 123 -0.50 -2.79 -1.31
CA GLY A 123 -1.67 -1.93 -1.17
C GLY A 123 -1.77 -0.91 -2.28
N GLY A 124 -3.01 -0.66 -2.75
CA GLY A 124 -3.25 0.35 -3.77
C GLY A 124 -4.43 0.05 -4.69
N ILE A 125 -4.43 0.71 -5.84
CA ILE A 125 -5.37 0.41 -6.92
C ILE A 125 -4.99 -0.92 -7.58
N SER A 126 -6.00 -1.68 -8.01
CA SER A 126 -5.79 -2.92 -8.74
C SER A 126 -5.62 -2.63 -10.23
N PHE A 127 -4.61 -3.23 -10.86
CA PHE A 127 -4.27 -3.06 -12.26
C PHE A 127 -3.75 -4.36 -12.88
N THR A 128 -3.51 -4.35 -14.17
CA THR A 128 -2.72 -5.37 -14.89
C THR A 128 -1.59 -4.68 -15.64
N GLY A 129 -0.45 -5.37 -15.76
CA GLY A 129 0.74 -4.78 -16.37
C GLY A 129 1.82 -4.43 -15.35
N THR A 130 2.64 -3.46 -15.67
CA THR A 130 3.82 -3.08 -14.87
C THR A 130 3.76 -1.61 -14.52
N GLU A 131 3.82 -1.31 -13.22
CA GLU A 131 3.81 0.06 -12.70
C GLU A 131 4.87 0.25 -11.60
N PRO A 132 5.48 1.44 -11.50
CA PRO A 132 6.29 1.81 -10.36
C PRO A 132 5.41 2.00 -9.11
N THR A 133 5.97 1.77 -7.93
CA THR A 133 5.33 2.15 -6.67
C THR A 133 5.13 3.67 -6.59
N SER A 134 4.03 4.06 -5.99
CA SER A 134 3.58 5.44 -5.88
C SER A 134 2.74 5.60 -4.60
N PRO A 135 2.29 6.80 -4.23
CA PRO A 135 1.34 6.97 -3.12
C PRO A 135 0.04 6.17 -3.28
N SER A 136 -0.33 5.81 -4.52
CA SER A 136 -1.51 4.98 -4.84
C SER A 136 -1.20 3.49 -5.04
N LEU A 137 0.07 3.09 -4.99
CA LEU A 137 0.53 1.71 -5.11
C LEU A 137 1.77 1.51 -4.24
N SER A 138 1.62 0.90 -3.08
CA SER A 138 2.71 0.70 -2.13
C SER A 138 3.05 -0.79 -1.94
N LEU A 139 4.34 -1.05 -1.74
CA LEU A 139 4.86 -2.34 -1.32
C LEU A 139 5.57 -2.18 0.02
N THR A 140 5.28 -3.07 0.95
CA THR A 140 5.94 -3.12 2.25
C THR A 140 6.55 -4.50 2.44
N ILE A 141 7.81 -4.56 2.84
CA ILE A 141 8.49 -5.79 3.23
C ILE A 141 9.01 -5.60 4.65
N THR A 142 8.53 -6.42 5.58
CA THR A 142 9.04 -6.46 6.94
C THR A 142 9.78 -7.77 7.14
N VAL A 143 10.96 -7.70 7.72
CA VAL A 143 11.77 -8.89 8.02
C VAL A 143 12.20 -8.87 9.46
N GLN A 144 12.31 -10.06 10.05
CA GLN A 144 12.96 -10.27 11.32
C GLN A 144 14.33 -10.89 11.06
N ASP A 145 15.39 -10.16 11.42
CA ASP A 145 16.77 -10.63 11.35
C ASP A 145 17.41 -10.51 12.73
N LYS A 146 17.95 -11.62 13.24
CA LYS A 146 18.63 -11.70 14.56
C LYS A 146 17.84 -11.08 15.72
N GLY A 147 16.51 -11.17 15.66
CA GLY A 147 15.61 -10.62 16.68
C GLY A 147 15.23 -9.15 16.48
N ALA A 148 15.82 -8.46 15.53
CA ALA A 148 15.43 -7.11 15.13
C ALA A 148 14.38 -7.15 14.00
N ILE A 149 13.37 -6.27 14.08
CA ILE A 149 12.35 -6.13 13.04
C ILE A 149 12.70 -4.89 12.23
N THR A 150 12.81 -5.06 10.92
CA THR A 150 13.10 -3.99 9.97
C THR A 150 12.01 -3.95 8.90
N SER A 151 11.44 -2.77 8.65
CA SER A 151 10.40 -2.57 7.63
C SER A 151 10.91 -1.66 6.53
N PHE A 152 10.74 -2.10 5.30
CA PHE A 152 11.02 -1.37 4.07
C PHE A 152 9.69 -1.00 3.42
N ILE A 153 9.49 0.25 3.10
CA ILE A 153 8.27 0.75 2.46
C ILE A 153 8.67 1.42 1.15
N SER A 154 8.05 1.00 0.06
CA SER A 154 8.20 1.63 -1.25
C SER A 154 6.89 2.27 -1.66
N SER A 155 6.93 3.58 -1.90
CA SER A 155 5.79 4.40 -2.35
C SER A 155 6.21 5.57 -3.24
N ALA A 156 7.47 5.60 -3.67
CA ALA A 156 8.04 6.69 -4.46
C ALA A 156 8.87 6.21 -5.67
N GLY A 157 8.60 4.99 -6.15
CA GLY A 157 9.22 4.45 -7.36
C GLY A 157 10.40 3.52 -7.11
N GLU A 158 10.75 3.21 -5.87
CA GLU A 158 11.86 2.29 -5.54
C GLU A 158 11.58 0.86 -6.01
N CYS A 159 10.33 0.50 -6.13
CA CYS A 159 9.90 -0.79 -6.66
C CYS A 159 9.11 -0.64 -7.96
N THR A 160 9.23 -1.64 -8.80
CA THR A 160 8.32 -1.89 -9.93
C THR A 160 7.50 -3.12 -9.62
N VAL A 161 6.19 -3.01 -9.71
CA VAL A 161 5.24 -4.11 -9.50
C VAL A 161 4.66 -4.50 -10.85
N THR A 162 4.68 -5.79 -11.15
CA THR A 162 4.07 -6.36 -12.36
C THR A 162 2.93 -7.28 -11.95
N ILE A 163 1.71 -6.99 -12.39
CA ILE A 163 0.54 -7.83 -12.17
C ILE A 163 0.22 -8.55 -13.49
N GLY A 164 0.48 -9.85 -13.52
CA GLY A 164 0.21 -10.70 -14.69
C GLY A 164 -1.23 -11.15 -14.79
N LEU A 165 -1.89 -11.35 -13.64
CA LEU A 165 -3.29 -11.78 -13.55
C LEU A 165 -4.00 -11.00 -12.45
N ALA A 166 -5.18 -10.45 -12.79
CA ALA A 166 -6.10 -9.86 -11.82
C ALA A 166 -7.53 -10.14 -12.26
N SER A 167 -8.23 -10.99 -11.54
CA SER A 167 -9.61 -11.42 -11.83
C SER A 167 -10.44 -11.41 -10.54
N GLY A 168 -11.73 -11.71 -10.61
CA GLY A 168 -12.61 -11.72 -9.44
C GLY A 168 -12.18 -12.62 -8.28
N SER A 169 -11.40 -13.68 -8.57
CA SER A 169 -10.97 -14.67 -7.57
C SER A 169 -9.46 -14.91 -7.54
N GLN A 170 -8.69 -14.18 -8.32
CA GLN A 170 -7.24 -14.38 -8.39
C GLN A 170 -6.49 -13.10 -8.66
N ILE A 171 -5.35 -12.95 -8.02
CA ILE A 171 -4.32 -11.96 -8.37
C ILE A 171 -2.95 -12.60 -8.25
N SER A 172 -2.08 -12.36 -9.23
CA SER A 172 -0.69 -12.79 -9.17
C SER A 172 0.23 -11.81 -9.88
N GLY A 173 1.47 -11.76 -9.42
CA GLY A 173 2.46 -10.85 -9.96
C GLY A 173 3.85 -11.04 -9.37
N ALA A 174 4.69 -10.08 -9.70
CA ALA A 174 6.07 -10.00 -9.22
C ALA A 174 6.43 -8.55 -8.89
N PHE A 175 7.50 -8.37 -8.15
CA PHE A 175 8.07 -7.06 -7.87
C PHE A 175 9.59 -7.11 -7.94
N ASN A 176 10.16 -5.97 -8.29
CA ASN A 176 11.60 -5.72 -8.28
C ASN A 176 11.85 -4.34 -7.69
N CYS A 177 12.68 -4.26 -6.67
CA CYS A 177 13.00 -3.06 -5.94
C CYS A 177 14.50 -2.83 -5.91
N THR A 178 14.90 -1.56 -6.01
CA THR A 178 16.30 -1.17 -5.94
C THR A 178 16.45 -0.06 -4.90
N GLY A 179 17.40 -0.23 -3.98
CA GLY A 179 17.73 0.79 -3.00
C GLY A 179 16.64 1.05 -1.96
N LEU A 180 15.85 0.03 -1.59
CA LEU A 180 14.91 0.14 -0.47
C LEU A 180 15.65 0.48 0.80
N SER A 181 15.23 1.53 1.49
CA SER A 181 15.85 1.97 2.73
C SER A 181 14.92 1.80 3.93
N ALA A 182 15.51 1.41 5.06
CA ALA A 182 14.86 1.40 6.36
C ALA A 182 15.68 2.24 7.33
N GLY A 183 15.16 3.43 7.68
CA GLY A 183 15.92 4.41 8.44
C GLY A 183 17.12 4.94 7.64
N SER A 184 18.16 5.42 8.35
CA SER A 184 19.27 6.14 7.70
C SER A 184 20.39 5.26 7.14
N ASN A 185 20.43 3.96 7.47
CA ASN A 185 21.65 3.18 7.24
C ASN A 185 21.45 1.75 6.73
N VAL A 186 20.20 1.31 6.49
CA VAL A 186 19.96 -0.04 5.98
C VAL A 186 19.37 0.05 4.60
N VAL A 187 20.09 -0.45 3.60
CA VAL A 187 19.67 -0.43 2.19
C VAL A 187 19.70 -1.85 1.62
N VAL A 188 18.64 -2.21 0.93
CA VAL A 188 18.49 -3.51 0.29
C VAL A 188 17.90 -3.39 -1.11
N ASP A 189 18.19 -4.35 -1.96
CA ASP A 189 17.41 -4.64 -3.15
C ASP A 189 16.48 -5.81 -2.83
N ALA A 190 15.31 -5.82 -3.44
CA ALA A 190 14.33 -6.88 -3.24
C ALA A 190 13.76 -7.36 -4.56
N THR A 191 13.65 -8.67 -4.71
CA THR A 191 12.91 -9.30 -5.80
C THR A 191 11.93 -10.31 -5.23
N GLY A 192 10.75 -10.44 -5.84
CA GLY A 192 9.78 -11.39 -5.36
C GLY A 192 8.60 -11.60 -6.28
N SER A 193 7.75 -12.53 -5.86
CA SER A 193 6.49 -12.84 -6.51
C SER A 193 5.39 -13.07 -5.49
N PHE A 194 4.16 -12.91 -5.92
CA PHE A 194 3.00 -13.13 -5.07
C PHE A 194 1.85 -13.73 -5.86
N ASN A 195 1.00 -14.45 -5.18
CA ASN A 195 -0.32 -14.85 -5.64
C ASN A 195 -1.32 -14.83 -4.49
N ALA A 196 -2.58 -14.60 -4.83
CA ALA A 196 -3.72 -14.82 -3.97
C ALA A 196 -4.87 -15.37 -4.80
N GLN A 197 -5.65 -16.29 -4.21
CA GLN A 197 -6.78 -16.95 -4.86
C GLN A 197 -7.87 -17.25 -3.84
N GLY A 198 -9.11 -17.34 -4.30
CA GLY A 198 -10.28 -17.64 -3.47
C GLY A 198 -11.30 -18.51 -4.15
#